data_1b2e486af4cfcc5c77cfac4006ee7dff
#
_entry.id   1b2e486af4cfcc5c77cfac4006ee7dff
#
_cell.length_a   1.000
_cell.length_b   1.000
_cell.length_c   1.000
_cell.angle_alpha   90.00
_cell.angle_beta   90.00
_cell.angle_gamma   90.00
#
_symmetry.space_group_name_H-M   'P 1'
#
loop_
_entity.id
_entity.type
_entity.pdbx_description
1 polymer ?
#
loop_
_entity_poly.entity_id
_entity_poly.type
_entity_poly.pdbx_seq_one_letter_code
_entity_poly.pdbx_strand_id
1 'polypeptide(L)'
;MQHEQTVSDMVDEVLLRQARARAARTGEHLEEALRAILQTEAGRQLRTLREGPHRVSRAKDWQADLARGREEERIEYKRRRA
;
A
#
# COMPACT_ATOMS: atom_id res chain seq x y z
N MET A 1 -14.69 16.48 12.22
CA MET A 1 -13.21 16.50 12.22
C MET A 1 -12.68 15.53 11.19
N GLN A 2 -11.97 16.03 10.21
CA GLN A 2 -11.36 15.15 9.23
C GLN A 2 -10.09 14.57 9.83
N HIS A 3 -10.11 13.26 10.01
CA HIS A 3 -8.94 12.52 10.45
C HIS A 3 -8.02 12.29 9.26
N GLU A 4 -6.78 12.78 9.31
CA GLU A 4 -5.83 12.50 8.25
C GLU A 4 -5.43 11.02 8.26
N GLN A 5 -5.56 10.38 7.12
CA GLN A 5 -5.23 8.98 6.96
C GLN A 5 -3.72 8.78 7.11
N THR A 6 -3.33 7.84 7.97
CA THR A 6 -1.94 7.40 8.08
C THR A 6 -1.64 6.34 7.03
N VAL A 7 -0.35 6.04 6.84
CA VAL A 7 0.07 4.94 5.97
C VAL A 7 -0.54 3.62 6.43
N SER A 8 -0.58 3.36 7.74
CA SER A 8 -1.21 2.18 8.31
C SER A 8 -2.69 2.09 7.94
N ASP A 9 -3.43 3.20 8.08
CA ASP A 9 -4.86 3.26 7.73
C ASP A 9 -5.07 3.02 6.23
N MET A 10 -4.22 3.58 5.39
CA MET A 10 -4.26 3.40 3.94
C MET A 10 -4.07 1.93 3.57
N VAL A 11 -3.10 1.27 4.19
CA VAL A 11 -2.83 -0.15 3.94
C VAL A 11 -4.02 -1.01 4.37
N ASP A 12 -4.60 -0.75 5.54
CA ASP A 12 -5.76 -1.46 6.04
C ASP A 12 -6.93 -1.33 5.07
N GLU A 13 -7.16 -0.14 4.54
CA GLU A 13 -8.21 0.12 3.56
C GLU A 13 -7.99 -0.67 2.27
N VAL A 14 -6.76 -0.69 1.76
CA VAL A 14 -6.41 -1.44 0.54
C VAL A 14 -6.60 -2.93 0.76
N LEU A 15 -6.10 -3.46 1.87
CA LEU A 15 -6.24 -4.89 2.20
C LEU A 15 -7.70 -5.30 2.32
N LEU A 16 -8.51 -4.48 2.99
CA LEU A 16 -9.94 -4.77 3.17
C LEU A 16 -10.67 -4.76 1.82
N ARG A 17 -10.35 -3.80 0.96
CA ARG A 17 -10.93 -3.71 -0.38
C ARG A 17 -10.60 -4.94 -1.22
N GLN A 18 -9.36 -5.38 -1.19
CA GLN A 18 -8.92 -6.57 -1.91
C GLN A 18 -9.59 -7.84 -1.34
N ALA A 19 -9.70 -7.93 -0.02
CA ALA A 19 -10.35 -9.07 0.64
C ALA A 19 -11.84 -9.15 0.27
N ARG A 20 -12.55 -8.02 0.26
CA ARG A 20 -13.95 -7.97 -0.15
C ARG A 20 -14.14 -8.41 -1.60
N ALA A 21 -13.27 -7.93 -2.49
CA ALA A 21 -13.32 -8.30 -3.89
C ALA A 21 -13.08 -9.81 -4.09
N ARG A 22 -12.12 -10.37 -3.37
CA ARG A 22 -11.83 -11.80 -3.41
C ARG A 22 -13.00 -12.61 -2.82
N ALA A 23 -13.53 -12.21 -1.68
CA ALA A 23 -14.66 -12.89 -1.05
C ALA A 23 -15.88 -12.93 -1.99
N ALA A 24 -16.17 -11.83 -2.66
CA ALA A 24 -17.26 -11.76 -3.64
C ALA A 24 -17.04 -12.69 -4.82
N ARG A 25 -15.80 -12.87 -5.25
CA ARG A 25 -15.45 -13.72 -6.40
C ARG A 25 -15.43 -15.20 -6.05
N THR A 26 -14.94 -15.56 -4.87
CA THR A 26 -14.69 -16.96 -4.47
C THR A 26 -15.80 -17.55 -3.58
N GLY A 27 -16.62 -16.71 -2.95
CA GLY A 27 -17.59 -17.13 -1.95
C GLY A 27 -16.98 -17.40 -0.57
N GLU A 28 -15.70 -17.14 -0.38
CA GLU A 28 -15.05 -17.26 0.92
C GLU A 28 -15.57 -16.21 1.91
N HIS A 29 -15.43 -16.50 3.20
CA HIS A 29 -15.65 -15.48 4.23
C HIS A 29 -14.57 -14.40 4.15
N LEU A 30 -14.91 -13.19 4.58
CA LEU A 30 -13.98 -12.06 4.53
C LEU A 30 -12.66 -12.35 5.24
N GLU A 31 -12.69 -13.01 6.39
CA GLU A 31 -11.51 -13.38 7.15
C GLU A 31 -10.59 -14.32 6.38
N GLU A 32 -11.17 -15.31 5.72
CA GLU A 32 -10.42 -16.27 4.90
C GLU A 32 -9.79 -15.58 3.69
N ALA A 33 -10.54 -14.69 3.05
CA ALA A 33 -10.07 -13.90 1.92
C ALA A 33 -8.89 -13.01 2.34
N LEU A 34 -8.99 -12.38 3.51
CA LEU A 34 -7.93 -11.53 4.03
C LEU A 34 -6.65 -12.34 4.31
N ARG A 35 -6.78 -13.51 4.93
CA ARG A 35 -5.62 -14.39 5.16
C ARG A 35 -4.95 -14.80 3.86
N ALA A 36 -5.72 -15.13 2.85
CA ALA A 36 -5.20 -15.51 1.54
C ALA A 36 -4.42 -14.37 0.90
N ILE A 37 -4.95 -13.15 0.99
CA ILE A 37 -4.28 -11.96 0.45
C ILE A 37 -2.98 -11.69 1.18
N LEU A 38 -2.94 -11.83 2.50
CA LEU A 38 -1.73 -11.62 3.30
C LEU A 38 -0.62 -12.62 2.99
N GLN A 39 -0.95 -13.77 2.40
CA GLN A 39 0.01 -14.76 1.97
C GLN A 39 0.60 -14.47 0.58
N THR A 40 -0.01 -13.58 -0.18
CA THR A 40 0.54 -13.16 -1.46
C THR A 40 1.72 -12.23 -1.25
N GLU A 41 2.58 -12.11 -2.25
CA GLU A 41 3.72 -11.20 -2.17
C GLU A 41 3.28 -9.75 -2.00
N ALA A 42 2.27 -9.32 -2.76
CA ALA A 42 1.69 -7.99 -2.63
C ALA A 42 1.15 -7.75 -1.21
N GLY A 43 0.45 -8.74 -0.65
CA GLY A 43 -0.07 -8.65 0.72
C GLY A 43 1.04 -8.55 1.76
N ARG A 44 2.13 -9.30 1.58
CA ARG A 44 3.29 -9.20 2.48
C ARG A 44 3.96 -7.84 2.41
N GLN A 45 4.08 -7.28 1.23
CA GLN A 45 4.63 -5.93 1.04
C GLN A 45 3.75 -4.88 1.72
N LEU A 46 2.43 -5.00 1.58
CA LEU A 46 1.48 -4.12 2.26
C LEU A 46 1.59 -4.24 3.78
N ARG A 47 1.72 -5.46 4.30
CA ARG A 47 1.91 -5.70 5.73
C ARG A 47 3.21 -5.06 6.22
N THR A 48 4.30 -5.20 5.48
CA THR A 48 5.59 -4.58 5.81
C THR A 48 5.45 -3.06 5.88
N LEU A 49 4.74 -2.47 4.93
CA LEU A 49 4.47 -1.04 4.91
C LEU A 49 3.64 -0.59 6.12
N ARG A 50 2.62 -1.38 6.47
CA ARG A 50 1.76 -1.12 7.62
C ARG A 50 2.52 -1.14 8.95
N GLU A 51 3.47 -2.06 9.11
CA GLU A 51 4.23 -2.28 10.34
C GLU A 51 5.58 -1.55 10.34
N GLY A 52 5.98 -0.95 9.21
CA GLY A 52 7.28 -0.33 9.02
C GLY A 52 7.40 1.07 9.60
N PRO A 53 8.56 1.71 9.37
CA PRO A 53 8.87 3.02 9.97
C PRO A 53 7.94 4.14 9.53
N HIS A 54 7.30 3.99 8.37
CA HIS A 54 6.39 5.02 7.82
C HIS A 54 4.92 4.83 8.23
N ARG A 55 4.62 3.84 9.09
CA ARG A 55 3.23 3.48 9.44
C ARG A 55 2.39 4.65 9.96
N VAL A 56 3.01 5.57 10.68
CA VAL A 56 2.33 6.73 11.28
C VAL A 56 2.45 7.99 10.42
N SER A 57 3.16 7.93 9.31
CA SER A 57 3.28 9.05 8.39
C SER A 57 1.95 9.33 7.72
N ARG A 58 1.70 10.59 7.39
CA ARG A 58 0.51 10.96 6.63
C ARG A 58 0.60 10.32 5.25
N ALA A 59 -0.42 9.56 4.88
CA ALA A 59 -0.43 8.85 3.61
C ALA A 59 -0.22 9.77 2.42
N LYS A 60 -0.85 10.95 2.46
CA LYS A 60 -0.74 11.95 1.40
C LYS A 60 0.71 12.44 1.24
N ASP A 61 1.37 12.77 2.34
CA ASP A 61 2.73 13.28 2.33
C ASP A 61 3.71 12.19 1.87
N TRP A 62 3.53 10.97 2.35
CA TRP A 62 4.34 9.84 1.95
C TRP A 62 4.21 9.56 0.45
N GLN A 63 3.00 9.60 -0.09
CA GLN A 63 2.76 9.41 -1.52
C GLN A 63 3.43 10.50 -2.36
N ALA A 64 3.38 11.75 -1.89
CA ALA A 64 4.03 12.86 -2.57
C ALA A 64 5.56 12.70 -2.60
N ASP A 65 6.15 12.30 -1.48
CA ASP A 65 7.59 12.06 -1.37
C ASP A 65 8.02 10.89 -2.27
N LEU A 66 7.24 9.82 -2.32
CA LEU A 66 7.50 8.68 -3.18
C LEU A 66 7.46 9.07 -4.66
N ALA A 67 6.47 9.86 -5.06
CA ALA A 67 6.35 10.35 -6.42
C ALA A 67 7.52 11.25 -6.81
N ARG A 68 7.97 12.09 -5.89
CA ARG A 68 9.13 12.97 -6.09
C ARG A 68 10.42 12.16 -6.25
N GLY A 69 10.61 11.15 -5.44
CA GLY A 69 11.76 10.25 -5.54
C GLY A 69 11.83 9.53 -6.88
N ARG A 70 10.68 9.05 -7.38
CA ARG A 70 10.60 8.41 -8.69
C ARG A 70 10.93 9.36 -9.83
N GLU A 71 10.50 10.62 -9.72
CA GLU A 71 10.80 11.65 -10.70
C GLU A 71 12.30 11.92 -10.77
N GLU A 72 12.96 12.08 -9.63
CA GLU A 72 14.39 12.30 -9.52
C GLU A 72 15.20 11.14 -10.10
N GLU A 73 14.82 9.91 -9.81
CA GLU A 73 15.45 8.71 -10.37
C GLU A 73 15.33 8.67 -11.88
N ARG A 74 14.17 9.04 -12.42
CA ARG A 74 13.92 9.06 -13.86
C ARG A 74 14.81 10.10 -14.54
N ILE A 75 14.97 11.28 -13.97
CA ILE A 75 15.82 12.35 -14.48
C ILE A 75 17.29 11.90 -14.48
N GLU A 76 17.73 11.30 -13.39
CA GLU A 76 19.11 10.80 -13.26
C GLU A 76 19.43 9.72 -14.27
N TYR A 77 18.49 8.79 -14.48
CA TYR A 77 18.63 7.73 -15.47
C TYR A 77 18.77 8.29 -16.89
N LYS A 78 17.98 9.29 -17.25
CA LYS A 78 18.07 9.96 -18.54
C LYS A 78 19.41 10.67 -18.74
N ARG A 79 19.94 11.30 -17.68
CA ARG A 79 21.23 11.97 -17.72
C ARG A 79 22.39 11.00 -17.97
N ARG A 80 22.35 9.83 -17.37
CA ARG A 80 23.39 8.81 -17.52
C ARG A 80 23.39 8.18 -18.90
N ARG A 81 22.27 8.22 -19.61
CA ARG A 81 22.13 7.66 -20.95
C ARG A 81 22.49 8.61 -22.08
N ALA A 82 22.54 9.88 -21.78
CA ALA A 82 22.84 10.91 -22.78
C ALA A 82 24.33 10.92 -23.16
#